data_5d71cfbde54539a2272749593d230c47
#
_entry.id   5d71cfbde54539a2272749593d230c47
#
_cell.length_a   1.000
_cell.length_b   1.000
_cell.length_c   1.000
_cell.angle_alpha   90.00
_cell.angle_beta   90.00
_cell.angle_gamma   90.00
#
_symmetry.space_group_name_H-M   'P 1'
#
loop_
_entity.id
_entity.type
_entity.pdbx_description
1 polymer ?
#
loop_
_entity_poly.entity_id
_entity_poly.type
_entity_poly.pdbx_seq_one_letter_code
_entity_poly.pdbx_strand_id
1 'polypeptide(L)'
;MNFSFLSYITLFWLITSFFFGFYKVYRYSGFLRLFTLISKQFLIFILGYFSYFGVFREGEVVNNQFLILMSIIISISVVKFLWLLFLKKYRALGNNFRTTVIVGLDDSSKNIIKLFESKSNLGYKYLGFFSNKIYSKKEYLGSVESVFEFAMQNTVDEMYCSLGVLSKDEVKKINKFAIDKDIVLKLIPNAIELYSKNQSIEYYDDALMVLNVHKLPFDFAENFYIKRVFDILFSIFVCVFILSWLMPILWVLVKLESKGPLVFKQVREGINGKEFICYKFRSMRANNSPGRVHVTINDKRVTRIGSFLRKTSMDELPQFLNVLFGDMSVVGPRPHLESLSLEYQKDVNNYLKRHILKPGITGLAQISGYRGEIKIKSDIKNRVRLDIFYIENWSFLLDLKIITKTVFNVFKGEEKAY
;
A
#
# COMPACT_ATOMS: atom_id res chain seq x y z
N MET A 1 -37.55 8.21 -17.91
CA MET A 1 -36.76 8.37 -16.66
C MET A 1 -37.46 9.40 -15.80
N ASN A 2 -37.82 9.05 -14.55
CA ASN A 2 -38.65 9.92 -13.71
C ASN A 2 -37.88 11.17 -13.28
N PHE A 3 -38.44 12.34 -13.36
CA PHE A 3 -37.79 13.59 -12.96
C PHE A 3 -37.31 13.59 -11.52
N SER A 4 -38.11 13.00 -10.62
CA SER A 4 -37.75 12.82 -9.20
C SER A 4 -36.51 11.92 -8.99
N PHE A 5 -36.36 10.87 -9.78
CA PHE A 5 -35.15 10.03 -9.74
C PHE A 5 -33.91 10.80 -10.21
N LEU A 6 -34.02 11.52 -11.32
CA LEU A 6 -32.91 12.30 -11.84
C LEU A 6 -32.46 13.38 -10.84
N SER A 7 -33.44 14.09 -10.25
CA SER A 7 -33.16 15.13 -9.24
C SER A 7 -32.49 14.53 -8.00
N TYR A 8 -33.00 13.41 -7.49
CA TYR A 8 -32.41 12.70 -6.34
C TYR A 8 -30.98 12.28 -6.62
N ILE A 9 -30.72 11.58 -7.73
CA ILE A 9 -29.39 11.04 -8.02
C ILE A 9 -28.37 12.14 -8.28
N THR A 10 -28.79 13.24 -8.91
CA THR A 10 -27.94 14.42 -9.15
C THR A 10 -27.59 15.11 -7.84
N LEU A 11 -28.57 15.34 -6.97
CA LEU A 11 -28.33 15.95 -5.66
C LEU A 11 -27.44 15.07 -4.79
N PHE A 12 -27.71 13.78 -4.76
CA PHE A 12 -26.91 12.79 -4.02
C PHE A 12 -25.45 12.78 -4.52
N TRP A 13 -25.26 12.81 -5.86
CA TRP A 13 -23.93 12.92 -6.45
C TRP A 13 -23.20 14.20 -6.04
N LEU A 14 -23.86 15.35 -6.12
CA LEU A 14 -23.25 16.64 -5.78
C LEU A 14 -22.83 16.67 -4.30
N ILE A 15 -23.72 16.26 -3.41
CA ILE A 15 -23.43 16.21 -1.97
C ILE A 15 -22.25 15.28 -1.68
N THR A 16 -22.30 14.04 -2.14
CA THR A 16 -21.25 13.06 -1.87
C THR A 16 -19.92 13.44 -2.52
N SER A 17 -19.93 13.97 -3.75
CA SER A 17 -18.72 14.42 -4.43
C SER A 17 -18.03 15.59 -3.73
N PHE A 18 -18.81 16.48 -3.10
CA PHE A 18 -18.28 17.57 -2.28
C PHE A 18 -17.61 17.03 -1.01
N PHE A 19 -18.30 16.18 -0.23
CA PHE A 19 -17.77 15.63 1.01
C PHE A 19 -16.53 14.75 0.79
N PHE A 20 -16.52 13.90 -0.24
CA PHE A 20 -15.37 13.03 -0.54
C PHE A 20 -14.28 13.69 -1.37
N GLY A 21 -14.45 14.96 -1.71
CA GLY A 21 -13.47 15.72 -2.49
C GLY A 21 -13.19 15.09 -3.87
N PHE A 22 -14.22 14.51 -4.51
CA PHE A 22 -14.12 13.82 -5.79
C PHE A 22 -13.43 14.68 -6.86
N TYR A 23 -13.66 15.99 -6.86
CA TYR A 23 -13.07 16.93 -7.81
C TYR A 23 -11.70 17.48 -7.37
N LYS A 24 -11.22 17.17 -6.16
CA LYS A 24 -9.92 17.63 -5.65
C LYS A 24 -8.76 16.82 -6.27
N VAL A 25 -8.45 17.12 -7.52
CA VAL A 25 -7.32 16.51 -8.25
C VAL A 25 -6.22 17.55 -8.37
N TYR A 26 -5.09 17.29 -7.71
CA TYR A 26 -3.93 18.17 -7.73
C TYR A 26 -3.05 17.92 -8.96
N ARG A 27 -2.17 18.88 -9.33
CA ARG A 27 -1.25 18.77 -10.47
C ARG A 27 -0.35 17.53 -10.39
N TYR A 28 0.09 17.18 -9.18
CA TYR A 28 0.92 16.02 -8.89
C TYR A 28 0.14 14.72 -8.66
N SER A 29 -1.18 14.72 -8.83
CA SER A 29 -1.99 13.52 -8.63
C SER A 29 -1.65 12.45 -9.67
N GLY A 30 -1.25 11.27 -9.17
CA GLY A 30 -1.02 10.09 -9.98
C GLY A 30 -2.32 9.33 -10.28
N PHE A 31 -2.18 8.30 -11.12
CA PHE A 31 -3.29 7.40 -11.49
C PHE A 31 -3.93 6.73 -10.26
N LEU A 32 -3.12 6.27 -9.29
CA LEU A 32 -3.62 5.63 -8.07
C LEU A 32 -4.54 6.53 -7.25
N ARG A 33 -4.20 7.81 -7.10
CA ARG A 33 -5.07 8.77 -6.40
C ARG A 33 -6.40 8.99 -7.14
N LEU A 34 -6.34 9.08 -8.47
CA LEU A 34 -7.55 9.20 -9.29
C LEU A 34 -8.45 7.99 -9.12
N PHE A 35 -7.88 6.79 -9.18
CA PHE A 35 -8.59 5.52 -8.97
C PHE A 35 -9.24 5.46 -7.58
N THR A 36 -8.51 5.85 -6.53
CA THR A 36 -9.04 5.89 -5.15
C THR A 36 -10.23 6.86 -5.02
N LEU A 37 -10.15 8.05 -5.63
CA LEU A 37 -11.25 9.01 -5.62
C LEU A 37 -12.48 8.49 -6.36
N ILE A 38 -12.27 7.83 -7.50
CA ILE A 38 -13.33 7.22 -8.30
C ILE A 38 -13.99 6.09 -7.51
N SER A 39 -13.20 5.16 -6.95
CA SER A 39 -13.71 4.02 -6.21
C SER A 39 -14.51 4.43 -4.96
N LYS A 40 -14.00 5.38 -4.17
CA LYS A 40 -14.71 5.90 -2.99
C LYS A 40 -16.04 6.54 -3.36
N GLN A 41 -16.07 7.37 -4.39
CA GLN A 41 -17.28 8.05 -4.85
C GLN A 41 -18.32 7.05 -5.35
N PHE A 42 -17.92 6.08 -6.19
CA PHE A 42 -18.86 5.12 -6.74
C PHE A 42 -19.38 4.11 -5.74
N LEU A 43 -18.57 3.71 -4.75
CA LEU A 43 -19.05 2.82 -3.70
C LEU A 43 -20.26 3.43 -2.97
N ILE A 44 -20.19 4.72 -2.64
CA ILE A 44 -21.30 5.41 -1.97
C ILE A 44 -22.42 5.74 -2.95
N PHE A 45 -22.08 6.07 -4.18
CA PHE A 45 -23.07 6.33 -5.22
C PHE A 45 -23.94 5.10 -5.52
N ILE A 46 -23.37 3.91 -5.56
CA ILE A 46 -24.09 2.65 -5.71
C ILE A 46 -25.11 2.45 -4.57
N LEU A 47 -24.71 2.71 -3.33
CA LEU A 47 -25.60 2.63 -2.18
C LEU A 47 -26.76 3.62 -2.31
N GLY A 48 -26.47 4.87 -2.67
CA GLY A 48 -27.50 5.89 -2.90
C GLY A 48 -28.43 5.57 -4.09
N TYR A 49 -27.87 4.99 -5.14
CA TYR A 49 -28.63 4.57 -6.31
C TYR A 49 -29.70 3.53 -5.94
N PHE A 50 -29.31 2.46 -5.24
CA PHE A 50 -30.23 1.41 -4.83
C PHE A 50 -31.16 1.84 -3.70
N SER A 51 -30.76 2.76 -2.81
CA SER A 51 -31.61 3.24 -1.74
C SER A 51 -32.85 4.01 -2.26
N TYR A 52 -32.75 4.65 -3.42
CA TYR A 52 -33.91 5.30 -4.05
C TYR A 52 -35.04 4.29 -4.34
N PHE A 53 -34.69 3.13 -4.86
CA PHE A 53 -35.69 2.08 -5.19
C PHE A 53 -36.24 1.43 -3.93
N GLY A 54 -35.40 1.22 -2.88
CA GLY A 54 -35.85 0.69 -1.63
C GLY A 54 -36.80 1.60 -0.85
N VAL A 55 -36.58 2.93 -0.92
CA VAL A 55 -37.36 3.89 -0.13
C VAL A 55 -38.57 4.43 -0.90
N PHE A 56 -38.43 4.71 -2.21
CA PHE A 56 -39.44 5.45 -2.97
C PHE A 56 -40.22 4.58 -3.97
N ARG A 57 -39.78 3.36 -4.24
CA ARG A 57 -40.36 2.46 -5.25
C ARG A 57 -40.70 1.08 -4.73
N GLU A 58 -40.70 0.86 -3.42
CA GLU A 58 -41.09 -0.39 -2.75
C GLU A 58 -40.54 -1.66 -3.40
N GLY A 59 -39.28 -1.59 -3.86
CA GLY A 59 -38.61 -2.75 -4.46
C GLY A 59 -38.93 -3.02 -5.94
N GLU A 60 -39.62 -2.12 -6.65
CA GLU A 60 -39.77 -2.24 -8.11
C GLU A 60 -38.40 -2.41 -8.80
N VAL A 61 -38.16 -3.60 -9.31
CA VAL A 61 -36.98 -3.89 -10.14
C VAL A 61 -37.26 -3.40 -11.56
N VAL A 62 -36.75 -2.22 -11.89
CA VAL A 62 -36.81 -1.72 -13.28
C VAL A 62 -35.85 -2.54 -14.13
N ASN A 63 -36.32 -3.09 -15.24
CA ASN A 63 -35.46 -3.77 -16.21
C ASN A 63 -34.27 -2.90 -16.59
N ASN A 64 -33.05 -3.46 -16.59
CA ASN A 64 -31.80 -2.81 -16.94
C ASN A 64 -31.22 -1.80 -15.92
N GLN A 65 -31.67 -1.76 -14.66
CA GLN A 65 -31.09 -0.88 -13.62
C GLN A 65 -29.57 -1.04 -13.51
N PHE A 66 -29.08 -2.28 -13.54
CA PHE A 66 -27.68 -2.58 -13.48
C PHE A 66 -26.89 -2.04 -14.68
N LEU A 67 -27.43 -2.17 -15.88
CA LEU A 67 -26.84 -1.63 -17.11
C LEU A 67 -26.77 -0.11 -17.08
N ILE A 68 -27.82 0.55 -16.60
CA ILE A 68 -27.84 2.02 -16.44
C ILE A 68 -26.77 2.47 -15.43
N LEU A 69 -26.73 1.82 -14.27
CA LEU A 69 -25.71 2.12 -13.25
C LEU A 69 -24.30 1.93 -13.79
N MET A 70 -24.01 0.81 -14.45
CA MET A 70 -22.71 0.54 -15.05
C MET A 70 -22.34 1.53 -16.15
N SER A 71 -23.30 1.93 -16.99
CA SER A 71 -23.06 2.94 -18.03
C SER A 71 -22.70 4.30 -17.44
N ILE A 72 -23.33 4.71 -16.35
CA ILE A 72 -23.00 5.95 -15.62
C ILE A 72 -21.59 5.87 -15.04
N ILE A 73 -21.28 4.78 -14.34
CA ILE A 73 -19.95 4.56 -13.72
C ILE A 73 -18.82 4.59 -14.77
N ILE A 74 -19.01 3.85 -15.86
CA ILE A 74 -18.02 3.77 -16.93
C ILE A 74 -17.85 5.14 -17.60
N SER A 75 -18.95 5.80 -17.97
CA SER A 75 -18.91 7.10 -18.65
C SER A 75 -18.19 8.15 -17.82
N ILE A 76 -18.53 8.30 -16.54
CA ILE A 76 -17.88 9.28 -15.64
C ILE A 76 -16.39 8.92 -15.44
N SER A 77 -16.07 7.64 -15.28
CA SER A 77 -14.69 7.20 -15.11
C SER A 77 -13.85 7.49 -16.34
N VAL A 78 -14.36 7.18 -17.53
CA VAL A 78 -13.68 7.43 -18.81
C VAL A 78 -13.47 8.93 -19.03
N VAL A 79 -14.53 9.75 -18.86
CA VAL A 79 -14.44 11.21 -19.00
C VAL A 79 -13.41 11.78 -18.03
N LYS A 80 -13.43 11.38 -16.77
CA LYS A 80 -12.46 11.86 -15.76
C LYS A 80 -11.02 11.46 -16.10
N PHE A 81 -10.81 10.24 -16.58
CA PHE A 81 -9.51 9.75 -17.00
C PHE A 81 -8.99 10.50 -18.24
N LEU A 82 -9.81 10.63 -19.26
CA LEU A 82 -9.48 11.39 -20.47
C LEU A 82 -9.17 12.85 -20.16
N TRP A 83 -9.96 13.48 -19.26
CA TRP A 83 -9.70 14.83 -18.80
C TRP A 83 -8.35 14.99 -18.10
N LEU A 84 -7.96 14.02 -17.26
CA LEU A 84 -6.64 14.01 -16.64
C LEU A 84 -5.51 13.91 -17.67
N LEU A 85 -5.65 13.00 -18.66
CA LEU A 85 -4.68 12.86 -19.74
C LEU A 85 -4.57 14.13 -20.59
N PHE A 86 -5.74 14.71 -20.94
CA PHE A 86 -5.80 15.98 -21.67
C PHE A 86 -5.07 17.09 -20.92
N LEU A 87 -5.36 17.28 -19.63
CA LEU A 87 -4.68 18.30 -18.82
C LEU A 87 -3.18 18.07 -18.71
N LYS A 88 -2.73 16.82 -18.56
CA LYS A 88 -1.28 16.49 -18.55
C LYS A 88 -0.62 16.82 -19.88
N LYS A 89 -1.26 16.46 -21.00
CA LYS A 89 -0.75 16.78 -22.34
C LYS A 89 -0.77 18.29 -22.61
N TYR A 90 -1.84 18.98 -22.24
CA TYR A 90 -1.99 20.44 -22.37
C TYR A 90 -0.89 21.20 -21.60
N ARG A 91 -0.55 20.73 -20.39
CA ARG A 91 0.57 21.29 -19.61
C ARG A 91 1.93 20.99 -20.24
N ALA A 92 2.13 19.80 -20.74
CA ALA A 92 3.37 19.41 -21.42
C ALA A 92 3.65 20.24 -22.67
N LEU A 93 2.60 20.77 -23.30
CA LEU A 93 2.69 21.71 -24.43
C LEU A 93 2.97 23.17 -24.02
N GLY A 94 3.28 23.40 -22.72
CA GLY A 94 3.59 24.74 -22.20
C GLY A 94 2.40 25.61 -21.85
N ASN A 95 1.18 25.03 -21.77
CA ASN A 95 -0.02 25.75 -21.35
C ASN A 95 -0.35 25.47 -19.88
N ASN A 96 -1.16 26.33 -19.25
CA ASN A 96 -1.57 26.18 -17.83
C ASN A 96 -0.40 25.85 -16.91
N PHE A 97 0.71 26.55 -17.06
CA PHE A 97 1.86 26.43 -16.18
C PHE A 97 1.73 27.39 -14.97
N ARG A 98 2.48 27.09 -13.92
CA ARG A 98 2.75 27.97 -12.79
C ARG A 98 4.25 28.30 -12.72
N THR A 99 4.55 29.55 -12.58
CA THR A 99 5.92 30.02 -12.40
C THR A 99 6.37 29.78 -10.98
N THR A 100 7.55 29.18 -10.82
CA THR A 100 8.06 28.78 -9.52
C THR A 100 9.49 29.24 -9.30
N VAL A 101 9.78 29.68 -8.08
CA VAL A 101 11.13 29.99 -7.60
C VAL A 101 11.42 29.18 -6.34
N ILE A 102 12.70 28.90 -6.12
CA ILE A 102 13.16 28.18 -4.94
C ILE A 102 14.04 29.11 -4.11
N VAL A 103 13.78 29.16 -2.80
CA VAL A 103 14.53 29.96 -1.84
C VAL A 103 15.22 29.03 -0.85
N GLY A 104 16.55 29.07 -0.83
CA GLY A 104 17.40 28.12 -0.11
C GLY A 104 17.69 26.86 -0.93
N LEU A 105 18.97 26.61 -1.21
CA LEU A 105 19.42 25.45 -1.97
C LEU A 105 20.03 24.40 -1.06
N ASP A 106 19.32 23.25 -0.92
CA ASP A 106 19.79 22.04 -0.26
C ASP A 106 19.49 20.80 -1.13
N ASP A 107 19.73 19.60 -0.62
CA ASP A 107 19.51 18.38 -1.39
C ASP A 107 18.02 18.10 -1.63
N SER A 108 17.16 18.51 -0.71
CA SER A 108 15.69 18.41 -0.87
C SER A 108 15.18 19.33 -1.98
N SER A 109 15.64 20.58 -1.99
CA SER A 109 15.29 21.56 -3.03
C SER A 109 15.84 21.18 -4.40
N LYS A 110 17.06 20.61 -4.49
CA LYS A 110 17.60 20.03 -5.74
C LYS A 110 16.74 18.91 -6.31
N ASN A 111 16.15 18.07 -5.44
CA ASN A 111 15.24 17.00 -5.88
C ASN A 111 13.94 17.58 -6.48
N ILE A 112 13.45 18.68 -5.93
CA ILE A 112 12.28 19.39 -6.48
C ILE A 112 12.62 20.05 -7.82
N ILE A 113 13.79 20.67 -7.96
CA ILE A 113 14.26 21.20 -9.24
C ILE A 113 14.27 20.11 -10.31
N LYS A 114 14.93 18.98 -10.02
CA LYS A 114 14.96 17.83 -10.94
C LYS A 114 13.57 17.33 -11.30
N LEU A 115 12.63 17.35 -10.34
CA LEU A 115 11.25 16.95 -10.60
C LEU A 115 10.55 17.90 -11.60
N PHE A 116 10.73 19.21 -11.44
CA PHE A 116 10.14 20.22 -12.32
C PHE A 116 10.73 20.15 -13.73
N GLU A 117 12.03 19.95 -13.85
CA GLU A 117 12.71 19.81 -15.14
C GLU A 117 12.37 18.50 -15.85
N SER A 118 12.32 17.39 -15.11
CA SER A 118 12.07 16.06 -15.71
C SER A 118 10.60 15.81 -16.06
N LYS A 119 9.65 16.50 -15.41
CA LYS A 119 8.20 16.26 -15.55
C LYS A 119 7.45 17.52 -16.01
N SER A 120 7.64 17.90 -17.26
CA SER A 120 6.92 19.03 -17.89
C SER A 120 5.39 18.91 -17.82
N ASN A 121 4.86 17.68 -17.75
CA ASN A 121 3.43 17.41 -17.63
C ASN A 121 2.81 17.85 -16.29
N LEU A 122 3.61 18.20 -15.29
CA LEU A 122 3.14 18.81 -14.05
C LEU A 122 2.78 20.30 -14.26
N GLY A 123 3.32 20.93 -15.30
CA GLY A 123 3.04 22.34 -15.64
C GLY A 123 3.68 23.31 -14.63
N TYR A 124 4.92 23.06 -14.21
CA TYR A 124 5.72 24.01 -13.46
C TYR A 124 6.80 24.59 -14.37
N LYS A 125 6.90 25.91 -14.38
CA LYS A 125 7.96 26.65 -15.05
C LYS A 125 8.93 27.14 -13.98
N TYR A 126 10.01 26.43 -13.80
CA TYR A 126 11.07 26.80 -12.87
C TYR A 126 11.87 27.98 -13.42
N LEU A 127 11.93 29.09 -12.67
CA LEU A 127 12.63 30.32 -13.06
C LEU A 127 14.06 30.35 -12.55
N GLY A 128 14.32 29.77 -11.37
CA GLY A 128 15.64 29.75 -10.76
C GLY A 128 15.55 29.71 -9.23
N PHE A 129 16.71 29.81 -8.57
CA PHE A 129 16.81 29.75 -7.12
C PHE A 129 17.60 30.94 -6.52
N PHE A 130 17.28 31.23 -5.27
CA PHE A 130 17.92 32.21 -4.42
C PHE A 130 18.67 31.52 -3.29
N SER A 131 19.87 31.98 -2.96
CA SER A 131 20.68 31.42 -1.87
C SER A 131 21.66 32.44 -1.32
N ASN A 132 21.92 32.37 0.00
CA ASN A 132 22.97 33.19 0.62
C ASN A 132 24.38 32.73 0.25
N LYS A 133 24.52 31.52 -0.33
CA LYS A 133 25.78 31.06 -0.94
C LYS A 133 25.79 31.43 -2.42
N ILE A 134 26.92 31.90 -2.91
CA ILE A 134 27.10 32.27 -4.32
C ILE A 134 27.34 31.01 -5.15
N TYR A 135 26.63 30.91 -6.27
CA TYR A 135 26.73 29.78 -7.21
C TYR A 135 27.04 30.29 -8.63
N SER A 136 27.93 29.60 -9.34
CA SER A 136 28.26 29.90 -10.74
C SER A 136 27.28 29.30 -11.74
N LYS A 137 26.03 28.99 -11.33
CA LYS A 137 25.01 28.41 -12.17
C LYS A 137 24.10 29.47 -12.78
N LYS A 138 23.67 29.25 -14.04
CA LYS A 138 22.77 30.18 -14.75
C LYS A 138 21.39 30.33 -14.06
N GLU A 139 20.98 29.35 -13.28
CA GLU A 139 19.72 29.34 -12.53
C GLU A 139 19.79 30.09 -11.19
N TYR A 140 20.98 30.54 -10.79
CA TYR A 140 21.18 31.34 -9.59
C TYR A 140 20.75 32.79 -9.85
N LEU A 141 19.68 33.22 -9.15
CA LEU A 141 19.06 34.54 -9.35
C LEU A 141 19.54 35.61 -8.34
N GLY A 142 20.23 35.17 -7.30
CA GLY A 142 20.77 36.11 -6.31
C GLY A 142 20.64 35.65 -4.85
N SER A 143 20.84 36.56 -3.91
CA SER A 143 20.69 36.30 -2.48
C SER A 143 19.21 36.08 -2.09
N VAL A 144 18.99 35.53 -0.88
CA VAL A 144 17.65 35.38 -0.35
C VAL A 144 16.86 36.67 -0.29
N GLU A 145 17.52 37.80 -0.01
CA GLU A 145 16.88 39.13 0.05
C GLU A 145 16.44 39.64 -1.33
N SER A 146 17.15 39.28 -2.39
CA SER A 146 16.78 39.71 -3.76
C SER A 146 15.50 39.03 -4.30
N VAL A 147 15.00 38.00 -3.61
CA VAL A 147 13.74 37.35 -4.01
C VAL A 147 12.55 38.32 -4.02
N PHE A 148 12.52 39.28 -3.11
CA PHE A 148 11.42 40.22 -3.00
C PHE A 148 11.36 41.17 -4.22
N GLU A 149 12.49 41.69 -4.64
CA GLU A 149 12.61 42.55 -5.82
C GLU A 149 12.28 41.76 -7.10
N PHE A 150 12.84 40.55 -7.23
CA PHE A 150 12.59 39.69 -8.36
C PHE A 150 11.09 39.34 -8.51
N ALA A 151 10.40 39.04 -7.41
CA ALA A 151 8.99 38.72 -7.43
C ALA A 151 8.08 39.95 -7.67
N MET A 152 8.59 41.18 -7.50
CA MET A 152 7.89 42.39 -7.91
C MET A 152 7.99 42.62 -9.41
N GLN A 153 9.13 42.25 -10.02
CA GLN A 153 9.38 42.46 -11.45
C GLN A 153 8.90 41.32 -12.33
N ASN A 154 8.69 40.13 -11.77
CA ASN A 154 8.31 38.91 -12.48
C ASN A 154 7.04 38.30 -11.88
N THR A 155 6.24 37.65 -12.71
CA THR A 155 5.09 36.88 -12.23
C THR A 155 5.58 35.58 -11.57
N VAL A 156 5.41 35.46 -10.26
CA VAL A 156 5.75 34.26 -9.47
C VAL A 156 4.47 33.74 -8.84
N ASP A 157 4.04 32.56 -9.24
CA ASP A 157 2.82 31.91 -8.70
C ASP A 157 3.11 31.17 -7.40
N GLU A 158 4.24 30.48 -7.31
CA GLU A 158 4.59 29.66 -6.15
C GLU A 158 6.07 29.86 -5.73
N MET A 159 6.30 30.02 -4.42
CA MET A 159 7.63 30.05 -3.81
C MET A 159 7.85 28.80 -2.97
N TYR A 160 8.97 28.13 -3.17
CA TYR A 160 9.37 26.95 -2.40
C TYR A 160 10.57 27.29 -1.51
N CYS A 161 10.37 27.29 -0.18
CA CYS A 161 11.39 27.67 0.80
C CYS A 161 11.94 26.43 1.50
N SER A 162 13.28 26.25 1.45
CA SER A 162 13.97 25.19 2.19
C SER A 162 14.14 25.56 3.65
N LEU A 163 13.53 24.79 4.56
CA LEU A 163 13.68 24.98 6.00
C LEU A 163 15.04 24.54 6.53
N GLY A 164 15.79 23.74 5.78
CA GLY A 164 17.13 23.28 6.18
C GLY A 164 18.23 24.32 6.05
N VAL A 165 17.99 25.40 5.30
CA VAL A 165 19.02 26.42 4.96
C VAL A 165 18.62 27.82 5.39
N LEU A 166 17.32 28.10 5.45
CA LEU A 166 16.79 29.40 5.81
C LEU A 166 16.60 29.52 7.32
N SER A 167 16.88 30.68 7.86
CA SER A 167 16.57 31.01 9.25
C SER A 167 15.06 31.21 9.44
N LYS A 168 14.58 31.03 10.67
CA LYS A 168 13.17 31.28 11.01
C LYS A 168 12.70 32.70 10.66
N ASP A 169 13.56 33.68 10.78
CA ASP A 169 13.25 35.11 10.49
C ASP A 169 13.13 35.34 8.99
N GLU A 170 14.00 34.73 8.16
CA GLU A 170 13.91 34.79 6.71
C GLU A 170 12.60 34.16 6.23
N VAL A 171 12.27 32.96 6.72
CA VAL A 171 11.01 32.28 6.38
C VAL A 171 9.80 33.13 6.77
N LYS A 172 9.81 33.78 7.94
CA LYS A 172 8.73 34.65 8.40
C LYS A 172 8.57 35.90 7.53
N LYS A 173 9.67 36.52 7.10
CA LYS A 173 9.63 37.65 6.15
C LYS A 173 9.07 37.24 4.79
N ILE A 174 9.54 36.10 4.26
CA ILE A 174 9.06 35.57 2.98
C ILE A 174 7.57 35.23 3.06
N ASN A 175 7.13 34.60 4.18
CA ASN A 175 5.72 34.27 4.37
C ASN A 175 4.81 35.49 4.37
N LYS A 176 5.22 36.56 5.09
CA LYS A 176 4.48 37.83 5.09
C LYS A 176 4.38 38.42 3.68
N PHE A 177 5.50 38.49 2.97
CA PHE A 177 5.54 39.00 1.60
C PHE A 177 4.67 38.16 0.64
N ALA A 178 4.73 36.81 0.75
CA ALA A 178 3.94 35.93 -0.09
C ALA A 178 2.44 36.13 0.11
N ILE A 179 1.98 36.32 1.35
CA ILE A 179 0.60 36.65 1.69
C ILE A 179 0.19 38.01 1.08
N ASP A 180 1.04 39.05 1.24
CA ASP A 180 0.76 40.40 0.74
C ASP A 180 0.68 40.46 -0.80
N LYS A 181 1.31 39.51 -1.50
CA LYS A 181 1.38 39.46 -2.99
C LYS A 181 0.56 38.30 -3.60
N ASP A 182 -0.23 37.59 -2.81
CA ASP A 182 -1.02 36.42 -3.25
C ASP A 182 -0.18 35.33 -3.92
N ILE A 183 1.06 35.13 -3.41
CA ILE A 183 1.99 34.11 -3.88
C ILE A 183 1.82 32.88 -2.97
N VAL A 184 1.66 31.69 -3.57
CA VAL A 184 1.54 30.46 -2.79
C VAL A 184 2.92 30.05 -2.23
N LEU A 185 3.08 30.15 -0.91
CA LEU A 185 4.27 29.70 -0.24
C LEU A 185 4.19 28.20 0.10
N LYS A 186 5.23 27.46 -0.27
CA LYS A 186 5.41 26.04 0.08
C LYS A 186 6.74 25.85 0.79
N LEU A 187 6.68 25.15 1.91
CA LEU A 187 7.88 24.88 2.71
C LEU A 187 8.42 23.49 2.38
N ILE A 188 9.71 23.44 2.08
CA ILE A 188 10.46 22.20 1.86
C ILE A 188 11.15 21.87 3.19
N PRO A 189 10.70 20.83 3.92
CA PRO A 189 11.34 20.43 5.15
C PRO A 189 12.72 19.81 4.90
N ASN A 190 13.56 19.78 5.92
CA ASN A 190 14.92 19.24 5.80
C ASN A 190 14.87 17.71 5.54
N ALA A 191 15.68 17.24 4.60
CA ALA A 191 15.71 15.85 4.18
C ALA A 191 16.04 14.86 5.30
N ILE A 192 16.80 15.27 6.31
CA ILE A 192 17.15 14.42 7.46
C ILE A 192 15.90 14.08 8.29
N GLU A 193 14.92 14.96 8.34
CA GLU A 193 13.66 14.76 9.07
C GLU A 193 12.61 13.97 8.27
N LEU A 194 12.76 13.90 6.93
CA LEU A 194 11.79 13.25 6.02
C LEU A 194 12.20 11.87 5.52
N TYR A 195 13.37 11.35 5.90
CA TYR A 195 13.82 10.04 5.41
C TYR A 195 13.05 8.85 5.97
N SER A 196 12.11 9.04 6.87
CA SER A 196 11.12 8.01 7.18
C SER A 196 9.84 8.28 6.37
N LYS A 197 9.56 7.45 5.37
CA LYS A 197 8.31 7.45 4.57
C LYS A 197 7.01 7.34 5.40
N ASN A 198 7.12 7.20 6.70
CA ASN A 198 6.05 6.94 7.64
C ASN A 198 5.79 8.11 8.61
N GLN A 199 6.17 9.33 8.24
CA GLN A 199 5.83 10.52 9.03
C GLN A 199 4.47 11.04 8.62
N SER A 200 3.56 11.18 9.59
CA SER A 200 2.32 11.93 9.41
C SER A 200 2.46 13.29 10.09
N ILE A 201 2.00 14.33 9.41
CA ILE A 201 1.94 15.66 9.98
C ILE A 201 0.64 15.75 10.79
N GLU A 202 0.75 16.01 12.08
CA GLU A 202 -0.38 16.31 12.95
C GLU A 202 -0.34 17.77 13.33
N TYR A 203 -1.51 18.40 13.32
CA TYR A 203 -1.66 19.78 13.76
C TYR A 203 -2.25 19.77 15.19
N TYR A 204 -1.51 20.32 16.13
CA TYR A 204 -2.00 20.54 17.50
C TYR A 204 -2.43 21.99 17.60
N ASP A 205 -3.67 22.23 18.06
CA ASP A 205 -4.24 23.58 18.22
C ASP A 205 -4.17 24.46 16.95
N ASP A 206 -4.45 23.85 15.78
CA ASP A 206 -4.44 24.48 14.46
C ASP A 206 -3.14 25.20 14.05
N ALA A 207 -2.16 25.30 14.94
CA ALA A 207 -0.92 26.05 14.71
C ALA A 207 0.36 25.26 14.93
N LEU A 208 0.34 24.22 15.78
CA LEU A 208 1.56 23.47 16.11
C LEU A 208 1.66 22.21 15.23
N MET A 209 2.58 22.24 14.27
CA MET A 209 2.89 21.10 13.41
C MET A 209 3.81 20.13 14.16
N VAL A 210 3.31 18.94 14.47
CA VAL A 210 4.07 17.84 15.09
C VAL A 210 4.31 16.77 14.04
N LEU A 211 5.59 16.48 13.76
CA LEU A 211 5.99 15.36 12.91
C LEU A 211 5.92 14.07 13.75
N ASN A 212 4.95 13.25 13.46
CA ASN A 212 4.84 11.92 14.07
C ASN A 212 5.77 10.95 13.34
N VAL A 213 6.87 10.53 13.98
CA VAL A 213 7.99 9.84 13.35
C VAL A 213 7.69 8.38 13.00
N HIS A 214 6.64 7.77 13.56
CA HIS A 214 6.27 6.37 13.32
C HIS A 214 4.76 6.13 13.43
N LYS A 215 4.00 6.46 12.39
CA LYS A 215 2.68 5.82 12.21
C LYS A 215 2.80 4.70 11.19
N LEU A 216 2.68 3.48 11.66
CA LEU A 216 2.53 2.31 10.80
C LEU A 216 1.14 2.32 10.15
N PRO A 217 0.97 1.77 8.93
CA PRO A 217 -0.35 1.66 8.32
C PRO A 217 -1.41 1.03 9.22
N PHE A 218 -1.00 0.12 10.12
CA PHE A 218 -1.88 -0.59 11.05
C PHE A 218 -2.18 0.15 12.36
N ASP A 219 -1.59 1.30 12.60
CA ASP A 219 -1.99 2.22 13.68
C ASP A 219 -3.33 2.91 13.34
N PHE A 220 -3.73 2.89 12.07
CA PHE A 220 -5.05 3.32 11.63
C PHE A 220 -6.05 2.15 11.73
N ALA A 221 -7.06 2.29 12.57
CA ALA A 221 -8.06 1.25 12.81
C ALA A 221 -8.76 0.78 11.52
N GLU A 222 -9.02 1.70 10.59
CA GLU A 222 -9.61 1.38 9.29
C GLU A 222 -8.79 0.35 8.50
N ASN A 223 -7.47 0.47 8.48
CA ASN A 223 -6.59 -0.47 7.76
C ASN A 223 -6.63 -1.86 8.40
N PHE A 224 -6.66 -1.91 9.72
CA PHE A 224 -6.80 -3.15 10.47
C PHE A 224 -8.11 -3.86 10.14
N TYR A 225 -9.24 -3.13 10.16
CA TYR A 225 -10.55 -3.70 9.87
C TYR A 225 -10.69 -4.10 8.40
N ILE A 226 -10.23 -3.28 7.44
CA ILE A 226 -10.25 -3.60 6.00
C ILE A 226 -9.49 -4.91 5.76
N LYS A 227 -8.28 -5.01 6.31
CA LYS A 227 -7.48 -6.23 6.19
C LYS A 227 -8.18 -7.43 6.79
N ARG A 228 -8.73 -7.31 8.00
CA ARG A 228 -9.38 -8.43 8.70
C ARG A 228 -10.63 -8.91 7.98
N VAL A 229 -11.47 -8.00 7.48
CA VAL A 229 -12.67 -8.34 6.69
C VAL A 229 -12.26 -9.07 5.41
N PHE A 230 -11.27 -8.57 4.70
CA PHE A 230 -10.74 -9.24 3.51
C PHE A 230 -10.19 -10.64 3.84
N ASP A 231 -9.38 -10.79 4.88
CA ASP A 231 -8.82 -12.06 5.33
C ASP A 231 -9.93 -13.11 5.60
N ILE A 232 -11.00 -12.69 6.29
CA ILE A 232 -12.13 -13.57 6.60
C ILE A 232 -12.87 -13.97 5.33
N LEU A 233 -13.28 -13.01 4.49
CA LEU A 233 -14.04 -13.28 3.27
C LEU A 233 -13.26 -14.18 2.31
N PHE A 234 -11.98 -13.88 2.11
CA PHE A 234 -11.12 -14.67 1.24
C PHE A 234 -10.91 -16.09 1.80
N SER A 235 -10.75 -16.25 3.10
CA SER A 235 -10.58 -17.55 3.75
C SER A 235 -11.87 -18.38 3.72
N ILE A 236 -13.03 -17.76 3.92
CA ILE A 236 -14.32 -18.44 3.74
C ILE A 236 -14.45 -18.95 2.30
N PHE A 237 -14.13 -18.09 1.31
CA PHE A 237 -14.16 -18.50 -0.09
C PHE A 237 -13.27 -19.74 -0.34
N VAL A 238 -12.01 -19.73 0.12
CA VAL A 238 -11.11 -20.87 -0.05
C VAL A 238 -11.60 -22.11 0.71
N CYS A 239 -12.10 -21.95 1.92
CA CYS A 239 -12.62 -23.09 2.71
C CYS A 239 -13.84 -23.73 2.05
N VAL A 240 -14.79 -22.94 1.54
CA VAL A 240 -16.03 -23.43 0.94
C VAL A 240 -15.80 -23.99 -0.46
N PHE A 241 -15.07 -23.27 -1.31
CA PHE A 241 -14.94 -23.64 -2.73
C PHE A 241 -13.73 -24.53 -3.05
N ILE A 242 -12.73 -24.60 -2.18
CA ILE A 242 -11.53 -25.40 -2.41
C ILE A 242 -11.39 -26.50 -1.35
N LEU A 243 -11.32 -26.16 -0.07
CA LEU A 243 -11.06 -27.14 0.99
C LEU A 243 -12.18 -28.15 1.17
N SER A 244 -13.44 -27.78 0.96
CA SER A 244 -14.61 -28.64 1.19
C SER A 244 -14.54 -29.97 0.41
N TRP A 245 -14.15 -29.92 -0.85
CA TRP A 245 -14.04 -31.11 -1.70
C TRP A 245 -12.62 -31.68 -1.76
N LEU A 246 -11.59 -30.83 -1.61
CA LEU A 246 -10.19 -31.24 -1.65
C LEU A 246 -9.79 -32.06 -0.42
N MET A 247 -10.30 -31.73 0.77
CA MET A 247 -10.01 -32.44 2.01
C MET A 247 -10.38 -33.93 1.97
N PRO A 248 -11.61 -34.34 1.54
CA PRO A 248 -11.97 -35.76 1.40
C PRO A 248 -11.05 -36.52 0.44
N ILE A 249 -10.73 -35.91 -0.71
CA ILE A 249 -9.84 -36.51 -1.71
C ILE A 249 -8.43 -36.72 -1.11
N LEU A 250 -7.85 -35.67 -0.53
CA LEU A 250 -6.52 -35.76 0.09
C LEU A 250 -6.53 -36.69 1.30
N TRP A 251 -7.65 -36.80 2.02
CA TRP A 251 -7.73 -37.73 3.14
C TRP A 251 -7.55 -39.17 2.65
N VAL A 252 -8.23 -39.58 1.59
CA VAL A 252 -8.06 -40.90 0.99
C VAL A 252 -6.63 -41.09 0.50
N LEU A 253 -6.13 -40.19 -0.31
CA LEU A 253 -4.79 -40.31 -0.92
C LEU A 253 -3.66 -40.38 0.12
N VAL A 254 -3.67 -39.50 1.11
CA VAL A 254 -2.63 -39.46 2.16
C VAL A 254 -2.73 -40.68 3.09
N LYS A 255 -3.96 -41.20 3.36
CA LYS A 255 -4.16 -42.39 4.16
C LYS A 255 -3.66 -43.67 3.48
N LEU A 256 -3.80 -43.76 2.15
CA LEU A 256 -3.27 -44.87 1.37
C LEU A 256 -1.72 -44.92 1.40
N GLU A 257 -1.06 -43.78 1.47
CA GLU A 257 0.41 -43.70 1.42
C GLU A 257 1.07 -43.78 2.79
N SER A 258 0.39 -43.31 3.85
CA SER A 258 0.97 -43.30 5.21
C SER A 258 -0.09 -43.34 6.32
N LYS A 259 0.21 -44.03 7.44
CA LYS A 259 -0.67 -44.11 8.62
C LYS A 259 -0.62 -42.78 9.42
N GLY A 260 -1.76 -42.32 9.96
CA GLY A 260 -1.85 -41.15 10.84
C GLY A 260 -2.92 -40.12 10.39
N PRO A 261 -3.05 -38.96 11.07
CA PRO A 261 -4.03 -37.92 10.75
C PRO A 261 -3.69 -37.19 9.44
N LEU A 262 -4.72 -36.67 8.71
CA LEU A 262 -4.52 -35.88 7.51
C LEU A 262 -3.84 -34.55 7.80
N VAL A 263 -4.28 -33.87 8.87
CA VAL A 263 -3.79 -32.55 9.26
C VAL A 263 -2.66 -32.69 10.27
N PHE A 264 -1.52 -32.15 9.92
CA PHE A 264 -0.36 -31.98 10.79
C PHE A 264 -0.48 -30.67 11.55
N LYS A 265 -0.18 -30.69 12.84
CA LYS A 265 -0.22 -29.56 13.76
C LYS A 265 1.19 -29.20 14.18
N GLN A 266 1.58 -27.93 14.06
CA GLN A 266 2.91 -27.46 14.46
C GLN A 266 2.81 -26.11 15.17
N VAL A 267 3.43 -26.01 16.34
CA VAL A 267 3.52 -24.75 17.07
C VAL A 267 4.41 -23.77 16.34
N ARG A 268 3.95 -22.54 16.19
CA ARG A 268 4.63 -21.41 15.54
C ARG A 268 4.41 -20.14 16.33
N GLU A 269 5.32 -19.16 16.13
CA GLU A 269 5.15 -17.83 16.68
C GLU A 269 4.23 -16.96 15.81
N GLY A 270 3.31 -16.31 16.48
CA GLY A 270 2.34 -15.38 15.91
C GLY A 270 2.59 -13.93 16.30
N ILE A 271 1.51 -13.16 16.36
CA ILE A 271 1.55 -11.74 16.75
C ILE A 271 2.11 -11.60 18.18
N ASN A 272 2.98 -10.61 18.37
CA ASN A 272 3.65 -10.34 19.65
C ASN A 272 4.37 -11.56 20.27
N GLY A 273 4.82 -12.49 19.42
CA GLY A 273 5.52 -13.70 19.87
C GLY A 273 4.62 -14.76 20.53
N LYS A 274 3.29 -14.59 20.53
CA LYS A 274 2.37 -15.60 21.06
C LYS A 274 2.36 -16.83 20.18
N GLU A 275 2.49 -17.99 20.80
CA GLU A 275 2.43 -19.27 20.11
C GLU A 275 1.02 -19.60 19.63
N PHE A 276 0.93 -20.23 18.48
CA PHE A 276 -0.31 -20.78 17.93
C PHE A 276 -0.05 -22.09 17.21
N ILE A 277 -1.12 -22.88 17.01
CA ILE A 277 -1.07 -24.16 16.29
C ILE A 277 -1.31 -23.91 14.80
N CYS A 278 -0.27 -24.03 13.98
CA CYS A 278 -0.33 -23.90 12.53
C CYS A 278 -0.77 -25.23 11.90
N TYR A 279 -1.83 -25.22 11.10
CA TYR A 279 -2.37 -26.40 10.42
C TYR A 279 -1.78 -26.57 9.03
N LYS A 280 -1.37 -27.81 8.69
CA LYS A 280 -0.88 -28.20 7.36
C LYS A 280 -1.41 -29.57 6.97
N PHE A 281 -1.49 -29.86 5.68
CA PHE A 281 -1.67 -31.25 5.27
C PHE A 281 -0.39 -32.04 5.50
N ARG A 282 -0.55 -33.29 5.95
CA ARG A 282 0.57 -34.19 6.17
C ARG A 282 1.23 -34.53 4.83
N SER A 283 2.47 -34.17 4.66
CA SER A 283 3.31 -34.41 3.49
C SER A 283 4.48 -35.37 3.76
N MET A 284 4.59 -35.88 5.01
CA MET A 284 5.70 -36.74 5.46
C MET A 284 5.17 -37.91 6.26
N ARG A 285 5.91 -39.03 6.29
CA ARG A 285 5.66 -40.14 7.20
C ARG A 285 5.83 -39.69 8.64
N ALA A 286 4.97 -40.22 9.53
CA ALA A 286 5.11 -39.96 10.96
C ALA A 286 6.46 -40.48 11.49
N ASN A 287 7.15 -39.68 12.29
CA ASN A 287 8.37 -40.04 12.96
C ASN A 287 8.26 -39.76 14.48
N ASN A 288 9.14 -40.32 15.26
CA ASN A 288 9.14 -40.19 16.73
C ASN A 288 9.60 -38.79 17.22
N SER A 289 10.01 -37.90 16.33
CA SER A 289 10.48 -36.54 16.65
C SER A 289 9.86 -35.49 15.73
N PRO A 290 8.53 -35.27 15.77
CA PRO A 290 7.86 -34.34 14.91
C PRO A 290 8.31 -32.89 15.22
N GLY A 291 8.80 -32.18 14.18
CA GLY A 291 9.14 -30.76 14.26
C GLY A 291 10.56 -30.42 14.73
N ARG A 292 11.37 -31.37 15.16
CA ARG A 292 12.75 -31.12 15.64
C ARG A 292 13.84 -31.15 14.57
N VAL A 293 13.57 -31.74 13.41
CA VAL A 293 14.56 -31.88 12.33
C VAL A 293 14.08 -31.10 11.11
N HIS A 294 14.92 -30.18 10.64
CA HIS A 294 14.66 -29.44 9.40
C HIS A 294 14.51 -30.38 8.21
N VAL A 295 13.61 -30.06 7.31
CA VAL A 295 13.41 -30.78 6.06
C VAL A 295 14.49 -30.33 5.08
N THR A 296 15.29 -31.29 4.60
CA THR A 296 16.32 -31.06 3.58
C THR A 296 15.83 -31.43 2.18
N ILE A 297 16.58 -31.02 1.16
CA ILE A 297 16.32 -31.42 -0.22
C ILE A 297 16.44 -32.95 -0.31
N ASN A 298 15.44 -33.62 -0.94
CA ASN A 298 15.34 -35.07 -1.09
C ASN A 298 15.19 -35.84 0.25
N ASP A 299 14.53 -35.27 1.25
CA ASP A 299 14.25 -35.93 2.51
C ASP A 299 13.43 -37.21 2.32
N LYS A 300 13.98 -38.34 2.71
CA LYS A 300 13.32 -39.67 2.55
C LYS A 300 12.01 -39.84 3.29
N ARG A 301 11.68 -38.91 4.21
CA ARG A 301 10.40 -38.91 4.94
C ARG A 301 9.27 -38.39 4.11
N VAL A 302 9.54 -37.60 3.06
CA VAL A 302 8.51 -37.01 2.19
C VAL A 302 7.87 -38.10 1.35
N THR A 303 6.54 -38.19 1.38
CA THR A 303 5.78 -39.14 0.58
C THR A 303 5.63 -38.63 -0.87
N ARG A 304 5.23 -39.49 -1.82
CA ARG A 304 5.04 -39.06 -3.22
C ARG A 304 3.96 -37.98 -3.33
N ILE A 305 2.82 -38.20 -2.68
CA ILE A 305 1.73 -37.24 -2.58
C ILE A 305 2.19 -35.99 -1.82
N GLY A 306 2.94 -36.18 -0.75
CA GLY A 306 3.53 -35.08 0.00
C GLY A 306 4.48 -34.19 -0.82
N SER A 307 5.27 -34.77 -1.72
CA SER A 307 6.12 -34.04 -2.65
C SER A 307 5.26 -33.16 -3.62
N PHE A 308 4.19 -33.72 -4.15
CA PHE A 308 3.24 -32.96 -4.98
C PHE A 308 2.63 -31.81 -4.19
N LEU A 309 2.10 -32.07 -2.99
CA LEU A 309 1.48 -31.05 -2.13
C LEU A 309 2.45 -29.90 -1.80
N ARG A 310 3.71 -30.21 -1.53
CA ARG A 310 4.75 -29.20 -1.26
C ARG A 310 5.11 -28.37 -2.49
N LYS A 311 5.31 -29.03 -3.64
CA LYS A 311 5.60 -28.33 -4.91
C LYS A 311 4.48 -27.36 -5.31
N THR A 312 3.24 -27.73 -5.06
CA THR A 312 2.05 -26.93 -5.36
C THR A 312 1.64 -26.02 -4.19
N SER A 313 2.33 -26.09 -3.03
CA SER A 313 1.96 -25.40 -1.79
C SER A 313 0.55 -25.73 -1.26
N MET A 314 -0.05 -26.79 -1.75
CA MET A 314 -1.35 -27.25 -1.27
C MET A 314 -1.30 -27.75 0.16
N ASP A 315 -0.13 -28.17 0.65
CA ASP A 315 0.07 -28.54 2.06
C ASP A 315 -0.22 -27.40 3.04
N GLU A 316 -0.18 -26.16 2.59
CA GLU A 316 -0.43 -24.98 3.41
C GLU A 316 -1.91 -24.50 3.40
N LEU A 317 -2.78 -25.11 2.58
CA LEU A 317 -4.20 -24.71 2.49
C LEU A 317 -4.96 -24.79 3.83
N PRO A 318 -4.72 -25.76 4.75
CA PRO A 318 -5.40 -25.76 6.04
C PRO A 318 -5.12 -24.51 6.90
N GLN A 319 -4.09 -23.73 6.61
CA GLN A 319 -3.81 -22.46 7.30
C GLN A 319 -4.92 -21.41 7.11
N PHE A 320 -5.78 -21.53 6.09
CA PHE A 320 -6.96 -20.67 5.97
C PHE A 320 -7.91 -20.83 7.17
N LEU A 321 -7.92 -21.97 7.84
CA LEU A 321 -8.61 -22.13 9.13
C LEU A 321 -7.94 -21.29 10.23
N ASN A 322 -6.61 -21.21 10.28
CA ASN A 322 -5.91 -20.32 11.21
C ASN A 322 -6.24 -18.84 10.94
N VAL A 323 -6.43 -18.47 9.67
CA VAL A 323 -6.88 -17.13 9.34
C VAL A 323 -8.28 -16.85 9.88
N LEU A 324 -9.21 -17.78 9.72
CA LEU A 324 -10.58 -17.65 10.25
C LEU A 324 -10.58 -17.55 11.78
N PHE A 325 -9.80 -18.38 12.47
CA PHE A 325 -9.66 -18.35 13.94
C PHE A 325 -8.94 -17.09 14.45
N GLY A 326 -8.23 -16.39 13.56
CA GLY A 326 -7.59 -15.13 13.91
C GLY A 326 -6.12 -15.22 14.29
N ASP A 327 -5.51 -16.40 14.18
CA ASP A 327 -4.08 -16.61 14.47
C ASP A 327 -3.19 -16.09 13.34
N MET A 328 -3.70 -16.15 12.10
CA MET A 328 -2.98 -15.79 10.88
C MET A 328 -3.74 -14.76 10.04
N SER A 329 -3.07 -14.25 9.03
CA SER A 329 -3.59 -13.44 7.92
C SER A 329 -3.31 -14.15 6.59
N VAL A 330 -4.04 -13.82 5.54
CA VAL A 330 -3.72 -14.33 4.19
C VAL A 330 -2.34 -13.85 3.76
N VAL A 331 -2.04 -12.57 3.94
CA VAL A 331 -0.73 -11.97 3.61
C VAL A 331 -0.06 -11.43 4.86
N GLY A 332 1.21 -11.77 5.08
CA GLY A 332 1.99 -11.31 6.23
C GLY A 332 3.39 -11.95 6.28
N PRO A 333 4.19 -11.62 7.30
CA PRO A 333 5.46 -12.28 7.56
C PRO A 333 5.28 -13.79 7.76
N ARG A 334 6.16 -14.61 7.19
CA ARG A 334 6.06 -16.08 7.36
C ARG A 334 6.34 -16.48 8.81
N PRO A 335 5.49 -17.33 9.45
CA PRO A 335 5.69 -17.77 10.84
C PRO A 335 6.91 -18.68 10.95
N HIS A 336 7.79 -18.40 11.92
CA HIS A 336 8.96 -19.23 12.22
C HIS A 336 8.71 -20.14 13.42
N LEU A 337 9.56 -21.16 13.60
CA LEU A 337 9.66 -21.93 14.84
C LEU A 337 10.36 -21.05 15.89
N GLU A 338 9.98 -21.19 17.16
CA GLU A 338 10.58 -20.45 18.27
C GLU A 338 12.11 -20.61 18.31
N SER A 339 12.60 -21.84 18.16
CA SER A 339 14.03 -22.12 18.15
C SER A 339 14.81 -21.34 17.09
N LEU A 340 14.21 -21.16 15.89
CA LEU A 340 14.78 -20.37 14.81
C LEU A 340 14.71 -18.87 15.08
N SER A 341 13.63 -18.42 15.68
CA SER A 341 13.48 -17.01 16.05
C SER A 341 14.53 -16.56 17.04
N LEU A 342 14.81 -17.40 18.05
CA LEU A 342 15.87 -17.15 19.04
C LEU A 342 17.28 -17.09 18.41
N GLU A 343 17.54 -17.93 17.41
CA GLU A 343 18.79 -17.91 16.65
C GLU A 343 18.91 -16.66 15.81
N TYR A 344 17.86 -16.31 15.04
CA TYR A 344 17.87 -15.18 14.11
C TYR A 344 17.86 -13.81 14.79
N GLN A 345 17.32 -13.71 16.00
CA GLN A 345 17.40 -12.49 16.82
C GLN A 345 18.84 -12.07 17.14
N LYS A 346 19.76 -13.04 17.26
CA LYS A 346 21.17 -12.76 17.52
C LYS A 346 21.88 -12.15 16.30
N ASP A 347 21.44 -12.51 15.11
CA ASP A 347 22.10 -12.14 13.84
C ASP A 347 21.46 -10.93 13.14
N VAL A 348 20.21 -10.59 13.47
CA VAL A 348 19.45 -9.56 12.74
C VAL A 348 18.83 -8.53 13.67
N ASN A 349 19.32 -7.30 13.60
CA ASN A 349 18.72 -6.19 14.32
C ASN A 349 17.26 -5.98 13.90
N ASN A 350 16.41 -5.63 14.88
CA ASN A 350 14.98 -5.40 14.65
C ASN A 350 14.17 -6.63 14.19
N TYR A 351 14.69 -7.86 14.38
CA TYR A 351 13.98 -9.09 14.02
C TYR A 351 12.55 -9.14 14.59
N LEU A 352 12.37 -8.72 15.84
CA LEU A 352 11.08 -8.74 16.55
C LEU A 352 10.02 -7.82 15.92
N LYS A 353 10.41 -6.81 15.13
CA LYS A 353 9.43 -5.93 14.45
C LYS A 353 8.51 -6.70 13.50
N ARG A 354 8.90 -7.87 13.02
CA ARG A 354 8.07 -8.71 12.17
C ARG A 354 6.86 -9.32 12.91
N HIS A 355 6.91 -9.39 14.24
CA HIS A 355 5.83 -9.93 15.09
C HIS A 355 4.75 -8.88 15.45
N ILE A 356 4.87 -7.64 14.98
CA ILE A 356 3.85 -6.59 15.13
C ILE A 356 2.55 -6.97 14.40
N LEU A 357 2.65 -7.74 13.31
CA LEU A 357 1.51 -8.24 12.55
C LEU A 357 1.32 -9.74 12.70
N LYS A 358 0.09 -10.18 12.41
CA LYS A 358 -0.21 -11.61 12.29
C LYS A 358 0.62 -12.23 11.16
N PRO A 359 1.15 -13.44 11.36
CA PRO A 359 1.87 -14.13 10.30
C PRO A 359 0.95 -14.45 9.13
N GLY A 360 1.51 -14.47 7.91
CA GLY A 360 0.79 -14.72 6.67
C GLY A 360 0.98 -16.15 6.13
N ILE A 361 -0.02 -16.64 5.39
CA ILE A 361 0.11 -17.83 4.54
C ILE A 361 1.12 -17.54 3.44
N THR A 362 0.99 -16.36 2.81
CA THR A 362 1.98 -15.81 1.88
C THR A 362 2.50 -14.45 2.34
N GLY A 363 3.57 -13.96 1.72
CA GLY A 363 4.16 -12.67 2.09
C GLY A 363 5.15 -12.15 1.06
N LEU A 364 5.52 -10.88 1.22
CA LEU A 364 6.42 -10.20 0.29
C LEU A 364 7.78 -10.91 0.15
N ALA A 365 8.35 -11.37 1.26
CA ALA A 365 9.61 -12.12 1.24
C ALA A 365 9.49 -13.43 0.45
N GLN A 366 8.35 -14.15 0.61
CA GLN A 366 8.11 -15.41 -0.08
C GLN A 366 8.05 -15.23 -1.60
N ILE A 367 7.27 -14.25 -2.08
CA ILE A 367 7.15 -13.97 -3.53
C ILE A 367 8.41 -13.35 -4.15
N SER A 368 9.35 -12.89 -3.31
CA SER A 368 10.64 -12.32 -3.73
C SER A 368 11.78 -13.37 -3.73
N GLY A 369 11.45 -14.68 -3.60
CA GLY A 369 12.40 -15.77 -3.71
C GLY A 369 13.06 -16.20 -2.38
N TYR A 370 12.64 -15.63 -1.24
CA TYR A 370 13.15 -16.00 0.10
C TYR A 370 12.20 -16.97 0.83
N ARG A 371 11.64 -17.97 0.10
CA ARG A 371 10.66 -18.91 0.64
C ARG A 371 11.29 -20.16 1.29
N GLY A 372 12.33 -20.70 0.68
CA GLY A 372 12.95 -21.98 1.03
C GLY A 372 13.87 -21.96 2.26
N GLU A 373 14.75 -22.94 2.31
CA GLU A 373 15.81 -23.09 3.32
C GLU A 373 16.74 -21.87 3.32
N ILE A 374 17.13 -21.43 4.51
CA ILE A 374 18.11 -20.35 4.68
C ILE A 374 19.49 -20.97 4.58
N LYS A 375 20.21 -20.66 3.51
CA LYS A 375 21.56 -21.20 3.27
C LYS A 375 22.67 -20.31 3.83
N ILE A 376 22.45 -18.99 3.80
CA ILE A 376 23.43 -18.00 4.24
C ILE A 376 22.76 -16.93 5.10
N LYS A 377 23.54 -16.30 5.99
CA LYS A 377 23.04 -15.25 6.90
C LYS A 377 22.43 -14.06 6.18
N SER A 378 22.80 -13.78 4.93
CA SER A 378 22.19 -12.73 4.12
C SER A 378 20.72 -13.03 3.76
N ASP A 379 20.34 -14.30 3.61
CA ASP A 379 18.97 -14.67 3.24
C ASP A 379 17.99 -14.30 4.35
N ILE A 380 18.36 -14.54 5.63
CA ILE A 380 17.50 -14.14 6.75
C ILE A 380 17.42 -12.62 6.89
N LYS A 381 18.54 -11.90 6.70
CA LYS A 381 18.52 -10.43 6.72
C LYS A 381 17.60 -9.84 5.64
N ASN A 382 17.68 -10.38 4.42
CA ASN A 382 16.83 -9.94 3.32
C ASN A 382 15.36 -10.31 3.54
N ARG A 383 15.08 -11.50 4.09
CA ARG A 383 13.72 -11.91 4.48
C ARG A 383 13.13 -10.95 5.50
N VAL A 384 13.85 -10.69 6.60
CA VAL A 384 13.39 -9.75 7.65
C VAL A 384 13.23 -8.35 7.11
N ARG A 385 14.14 -7.87 6.24
CA ARG A 385 14.02 -6.56 5.59
C ARG A 385 12.76 -6.44 4.75
N LEU A 386 12.40 -7.46 3.99
CA LEU A 386 11.17 -7.49 3.18
C LEU A 386 9.91 -7.61 4.05
N ASP A 387 9.96 -8.36 5.14
CA ASP A 387 8.88 -8.46 6.12
C ASP A 387 8.62 -7.09 6.79
N ILE A 388 9.68 -6.39 7.21
CA ILE A 388 9.59 -5.03 7.77
C ILE A 388 9.08 -4.05 6.73
N PHE A 389 9.61 -4.09 5.50
CA PHE A 389 9.13 -3.25 4.40
C PHE A 389 7.63 -3.42 4.15
N TYR A 390 7.13 -4.66 4.18
CA TYR A 390 5.70 -4.94 4.05
C TYR A 390 4.89 -4.30 5.18
N ILE A 391 5.35 -4.42 6.43
CA ILE A 391 4.69 -3.84 7.61
C ILE A 391 4.60 -2.31 7.51
N GLU A 392 5.70 -1.68 7.10
CA GLU A 392 5.83 -0.23 7.01
C GLU A 392 5.11 0.38 5.79
N ASN A 393 4.92 -0.38 4.72
CA ASN A 393 4.34 0.10 3.46
C ASN A 393 3.06 -0.64 3.05
N TRP A 394 2.38 -1.27 4.02
CA TRP A 394 1.17 -2.00 3.74
C TRP A 394 0.13 -1.14 3.03
N SER A 395 -0.51 -1.74 2.05
CA SER A 395 -1.74 -1.26 1.41
C SER A 395 -2.54 -2.46 0.93
N PHE A 396 -3.85 -2.29 0.81
CA PHE A 396 -4.71 -3.34 0.28
C PHE A 396 -4.29 -3.82 -1.12
N LEU A 397 -3.84 -2.89 -1.98
CA LEU A 397 -3.33 -3.23 -3.31
C LEU A 397 -2.03 -4.05 -3.25
N LEU A 398 -1.18 -3.84 -2.24
CA LEU A 398 0.01 -4.65 -2.03
C LEU A 398 -0.36 -6.09 -1.67
N ASP A 399 -1.37 -6.30 -0.83
CA ASP A 399 -1.89 -7.64 -0.52
C ASP A 399 -2.39 -8.35 -1.79
N LEU A 400 -3.22 -7.68 -2.60
CA LEU A 400 -3.70 -8.24 -3.86
C LEU A 400 -2.55 -8.60 -4.81
N LYS A 401 -1.54 -7.74 -4.92
CA LYS A 401 -0.33 -8.00 -5.72
C LYS A 401 0.44 -9.23 -5.22
N ILE A 402 0.56 -9.39 -3.90
CA ILE A 402 1.26 -10.54 -3.31
C ILE A 402 0.47 -11.82 -3.57
N ILE A 403 -0.85 -11.81 -3.39
CA ILE A 403 -1.72 -12.97 -3.65
C ILE A 403 -1.65 -13.39 -5.12
N THR A 404 -1.84 -12.46 -6.04
CA THR A 404 -1.78 -12.75 -7.50
C THR A 404 -0.42 -13.33 -7.89
N LYS A 405 0.68 -12.76 -7.37
CA LYS A 405 2.02 -13.28 -7.65
C LYS A 405 2.26 -14.65 -7.01
N THR A 406 1.68 -14.93 -5.83
CA THR A 406 1.74 -16.24 -5.19
C THR A 406 1.05 -17.29 -6.07
N VAL A 407 -0.18 -17.01 -6.52
CA VAL A 407 -0.93 -17.90 -7.42
C VAL A 407 -0.15 -18.16 -8.71
N PHE A 408 0.38 -17.10 -9.34
CA PHE A 408 1.19 -17.23 -10.54
C PHE A 408 2.44 -18.09 -10.33
N ASN A 409 3.17 -17.91 -9.22
CA ASN A 409 4.36 -18.69 -8.89
C ASN A 409 4.03 -20.18 -8.68
N VAL A 410 2.89 -20.49 -8.07
CA VAL A 410 2.41 -21.89 -7.93
C VAL A 410 2.22 -22.55 -9.29
N PHE A 411 1.62 -21.86 -10.26
CA PHE A 411 1.43 -22.42 -11.61
C PHE A 411 2.74 -22.49 -12.42
N LYS A 412 3.66 -21.57 -12.22
CA LYS A 412 4.95 -21.57 -12.92
C LYS A 412 5.90 -22.67 -12.42
N GLY A 413 5.66 -23.21 -11.23
CA GLY A 413 6.54 -24.17 -10.55
C GLY A 413 7.80 -23.48 -10.01
N GLU A 414 7.80 -23.14 -8.73
CA GLU A 414 9.01 -22.61 -8.08
C GLU A 414 10.01 -23.73 -7.80
N GLU A 415 11.23 -23.61 -8.33
CA GLU A 415 12.35 -24.55 -8.09
C GLU A 415 12.74 -24.65 -6.60
N LYS A 416 12.36 -23.69 -5.78
CA LYS A 416 12.66 -23.66 -4.32
C LYS A 416 11.52 -24.18 -3.42
N ALA A 417 10.43 -24.69 -4.00
CA ALA A 417 9.37 -25.38 -3.27
C ALA A 417 9.66 -26.90 -3.26
N TYR A 418 10.19 -27.42 -2.19
CA TYR A 418 10.45 -28.85 -1.95
C TYR A 418 9.88 -29.30 -0.62
#